data_dc412e12b9e2ab4cf6ca41b0cae1b4ac
#
_entry.id   dc412e12b9e2ab4cf6ca41b0cae1b4ac
#
_cell.length_a   1.000
_cell.length_b   1.000
_cell.length_c   1.000
_cell.angle_alpha   90.00
_cell.angle_beta   90.00
_cell.angle_gamma   90.00
#
_symmetry.space_group_name_H-M   'P 1'
#
loop_
_entity.id
_entity.type
_entity.pdbx_description
1 polymer ?
#
loop_
_entity_poly.entity_id
_entity_poly.type
_entity_poly.pdbx_seq_one_letter_code
_entity_poly.pdbx_strand_id
1 'polypeptide(L)'
;EAPAAEAKRDAKAEAPQPAAKAPAAPVSEALPDPEIPAGTEMITQTIREALRDAMAEEMRRDGDVFIMGEEVAEYQGAYKVTQGLLQEFGARRVIDTPITEHGFAGVGVGAAMAGLKPIVEFMTWNFAMQAIDQIINSAAKTLYMSGGQMGCSIVFRGPNGAAARVAAQHSQDYAAWYSQIPGLKVIAPYSAADYKGLLKAAIRDPNPVVFLENEMLYGHTGEVPKLPDFVVPIGKARIARAGKDVTIVSWAMGMSYALKAADELAKEGIEAEV
;
A
#
# COMPACT_ATOMS: atom_id res chain seq x y z
N GLU A 1 29.65 12.76 60.85
CA GLU A 1 30.50 11.76 60.14
C GLU A 1 29.81 10.42 60.19
N ALA A 2 29.36 9.94 59.05
CA ALA A 2 28.84 8.59 58.88
C ALA A 2 29.83 7.78 58.03
N PRO A 3 30.14 6.53 58.39
CA PRO A 3 31.18 5.77 57.68
C PRO A 3 30.71 5.29 56.33
N ALA A 4 31.64 5.39 55.36
CA ALA A 4 31.47 4.90 54.02
C ALA A 4 31.39 3.37 53.96
N ALA A 5 30.37 2.84 53.32
CA ALA A 5 30.23 1.41 53.03
C ALA A 5 31.06 1.05 51.77
N GLU A 6 32.05 0.21 51.93
CA GLU A 6 32.80 -0.42 50.86
C GLU A 6 31.91 -1.35 50.05
N ALA A 7 31.66 -1.04 48.82
CA ALA A 7 31.00 -1.93 47.87
C ALA A 7 32.01 -2.96 47.34
N LYS A 8 31.84 -4.23 47.71
CA LYS A 8 32.56 -5.35 47.11
C LYS A 8 32.21 -5.49 45.62
N ARG A 9 33.18 -5.25 44.76
CA ARG A 9 33.15 -5.62 43.34
C ARG A 9 33.69 -7.03 43.21
N ASP A 10 32.83 -8.00 43.04
CA ASP A 10 33.19 -9.31 42.47
C ASP A 10 31.92 -9.97 41.90
N ALA A 11 31.67 -9.72 40.64
CA ALA A 11 30.95 -10.63 39.76
C ALA A 11 31.47 -10.44 38.36
N LYS A 12 32.36 -11.36 37.97
CA LYS A 12 32.81 -11.48 36.59
C LYS A 12 31.62 -11.83 35.71
N ALA A 13 31.09 -10.85 34.99
CA ALA A 13 30.01 -11.09 34.06
C ALA A 13 30.52 -12.03 32.94
N GLU A 14 29.96 -13.22 32.91
CA GLU A 14 30.20 -14.19 31.83
C GLU A 14 29.66 -13.57 30.53
N ALA A 15 30.51 -13.55 29.48
CA ALA A 15 30.11 -13.01 28.18
C ALA A 15 28.89 -13.77 27.63
N PRO A 16 27.87 -13.10 27.08
CA PRO A 16 26.69 -13.78 26.56
C PRO A 16 27.11 -14.78 25.47
N GLN A 17 26.74 -16.03 25.64
CA GLN A 17 26.90 -17.06 24.63
C GLN A 17 26.16 -16.63 23.35
N PRO A 18 26.73 -16.86 22.16
CA PRO A 18 26.03 -16.59 20.91
C PRO A 18 24.69 -17.32 20.90
N ALA A 19 23.61 -16.59 20.76
CA ALA A 19 22.28 -17.19 20.64
C ALA A 19 22.29 -18.22 19.50
N ALA A 20 21.84 -19.44 19.80
CA ALA A 20 21.67 -20.47 18.78
C ALA A 20 20.85 -19.87 17.63
N LYS A 21 21.35 -20.00 16.39
CA LYS A 21 20.62 -19.57 15.20
C LYS A 21 19.26 -20.24 15.24
N ALA A 22 18.20 -19.42 15.33
CA ALA A 22 16.84 -19.92 15.15
C ALA A 22 16.78 -20.69 13.81
N PRO A 23 16.08 -21.83 13.77
CA PRO A 23 15.88 -22.51 12.50
C PRO A 23 15.30 -21.51 11.50
N ALA A 24 15.88 -21.48 10.29
CA ALA A 24 15.36 -20.65 9.21
C ALA A 24 13.88 -20.96 9.05
N ALA A 25 13.04 -19.92 9.09
CA ALA A 25 11.64 -20.10 8.79
C ALA A 25 11.53 -20.80 7.44
N PRO A 26 10.62 -21.78 7.28
CA PRO A 26 10.43 -22.44 5.99
C PRO A 26 10.18 -21.35 4.95
N VAL A 27 11.02 -21.36 3.90
CA VAL A 27 10.81 -20.49 2.74
C VAL A 27 9.43 -20.85 2.21
N SER A 28 8.47 -19.98 2.41
CA SER A 28 7.13 -20.15 1.84
C SER A 28 7.33 -20.26 0.33
N GLU A 29 6.96 -21.37 -0.26
CA GLU A 29 6.86 -21.46 -1.73
C GLU A 29 6.00 -20.27 -2.17
N ALA A 30 6.55 -19.45 -3.09
CA ALA A 30 5.79 -18.35 -3.66
C ALA A 30 4.50 -18.93 -4.24
N LEU A 31 3.35 -18.49 -3.73
CA LEU A 31 2.10 -18.84 -4.40
C LEU A 31 2.22 -18.35 -5.84
N PRO A 32 1.81 -19.13 -6.82
CA PRO A 32 1.78 -18.67 -8.21
C PRO A 32 1.03 -17.35 -8.29
N ASP A 33 1.37 -16.50 -9.26
CA ASP A 33 0.52 -15.39 -9.67
C ASP A 33 -0.92 -15.90 -9.79
N PRO A 34 -1.93 -15.08 -9.48
CA PRO A 34 -3.31 -15.52 -9.61
C PRO A 34 -3.46 -16.13 -11.01
N GLU A 35 -3.84 -17.40 -11.05
CA GLU A 35 -3.98 -18.12 -12.30
C GLU A 35 -4.98 -17.38 -13.18
N ILE A 36 -4.47 -16.73 -14.22
CA ILE A 36 -5.32 -16.16 -15.26
C ILE A 36 -5.65 -17.31 -16.21
N PRO A 37 -6.91 -17.80 -16.22
CA PRO A 37 -7.29 -18.93 -17.07
C PRO A 37 -6.91 -18.66 -18.52
N ALA A 38 -6.42 -19.69 -19.22
CA ALA A 38 -6.11 -19.57 -20.63
C ALA A 38 -7.35 -19.11 -21.43
N GLY A 39 -7.17 -18.09 -22.27
CA GLY A 39 -8.27 -17.50 -23.04
C GLY A 39 -9.05 -16.41 -22.31
N THR A 40 -8.62 -16.02 -21.09
CA THR A 40 -9.19 -14.83 -20.42
C THR A 40 -9.07 -13.60 -21.32
N GLU A 41 -10.18 -12.88 -21.49
CA GLU A 41 -10.18 -11.59 -22.18
C GLU A 41 -9.30 -10.59 -21.38
N MET A 42 -8.34 -10.00 -22.05
CA MET A 42 -7.51 -8.91 -21.49
C MET A 42 -8.00 -7.58 -22.02
N ILE A 43 -8.03 -6.57 -21.18
CA ILE A 43 -8.36 -5.19 -21.56
C ILE A 43 -7.19 -4.27 -21.25
N THR A 44 -6.86 -3.41 -22.20
CA THR A 44 -5.84 -2.37 -21.97
C THR A 44 -6.48 -1.21 -21.22
N GLN A 45 -5.97 -0.92 -20.01
CA GLN A 45 -6.42 0.18 -19.18
C GLN A 45 -5.24 1.04 -18.74
N THR A 46 -5.51 2.32 -18.49
CA THR A 46 -4.59 3.15 -17.71
C THR A 46 -4.64 2.71 -16.24
N ILE A 47 -3.56 2.96 -15.50
CA ILE A 47 -3.52 2.70 -14.06
C ILE A 47 -4.64 3.47 -13.34
N ARG A 48 -4.94 4.71 -13.76
CA ARG A 48 -6.06 5.50 -13.26
C ARG A 48 -7.40 4.78 -13.41
N GLU A 49 -7.68 4.22 -14.57
CA GLU A 49 -8.90 3.45 -14.83
C GLU A 49 -8.93 2.16 -14.02
N ALA A 50 -7.80 1.48 -13.90
CA ALA A 50 -7.68 0.26 -13.11
C ALA A 50 -7.98 0.50 -11.62
N LEU A 51 -7.50 1.61 -11.05
CA LEU A 51 -7.80 2.04 -9.66
C LEU A 51 -9.30 2.37 -9.49
N ARG A 52 -9.86 3.18 -10.40
CA ARG A 52 -11.27 3.53 -10.39
C ARG A 52 -12.15 2.29 -10.43
N ASP A 53 -11.86 1.38 -11.35
CA ASP A 53 -12.65 0.16 -11.53
C ASP A 53 -12.51 -0.77 -10.32
N ALA A 54 -11.34 -0.87 -9.70
CA ALA A 54 -11.14 -1.62 -8.47
C ALA A 54 -12.07 -1.10 -7.34
N MET A 55 -12.10 0.21 -7.13
CA MET A 55 -12.97 0.83 -6.13
C MET A 55 -14.45 0.62 -6.47
N ALA A 56 -14.85 0.86 -7.72
CA ALA A 56 -16.22 0.68 -8.16
C ALA A 56 -16.71 -0.78 -7.99
N GLU A 57 -15.88 -1.75 -8.36
CA GLU A 57 -16.21 -3.17 -8.20
C GLU A 57 -16.40 -3.57 -6.73
N GLU A 58 -15.52 -3.11 -5.84
CA GLU A 58 -15.65 -3.40 -4.41
C GLU A 58 -16.82 -2.62 -3.75
N MET A 59 -17.10 -1.41 -4.18
CA MET A 59 -18.28 -0.66 -3.73
C MET A 59 -19.59 -1.30 -4.19
N ARG A 60 -19.64 -1.92 -5.38
CA ARG A 60 -20.81 -2.70 -5.82
C ARG A 60 -20.98 -3.99 -5.02
N ARG A 61 -19.85 -4.63 -4.68
CA ARG A 61 -19.82 -5.91 -3.96
C ARG A 61 -20.22 -5.75 -2.50
N ASP A 62 -19.83 -4.66 -1.85
CA ASP A 62 -19.95 -4.47 -0.41
C ASP A 62 -20.49 -3.07 -0.10
N GLY A 63 -21.66 -3.03 0.58
CA GLY A 63 -22.34 -1.79 0.95
C GLY A 63 -21.61 -0.93 1.99
N ASP A 64 -20.68 -1.53 2.75
CA ASP A 64 -19.91 -0.86 3.80
C ASP A 64 -18.67 -0.13 3.24
N VAL A 65 -18.28 -0.41 1.99
CA VAL A 65 -17.17 0.26 1.31
C VAL A 65 -17.61 1.64 0.83
N PHE A 66 -16.88 2.68 1.21
CA PHE A 66 -17.10 4.05 0.74
C PHE A 66 -15.74 4.77 0.59
N ILE A 67 -15.73 5.84 -0.20
CA ILE A 67 -14.55 6.69 -0.39
C ILE A 67 -14.77 8.07 0.21
N MET A 68 -13.74 8.60 0.84
CA MET A 68 -13.70 9.96 1.36
C MET A 68 -12.33 10.59 1.16
N GLY A 69 -12.30 11.89 0.99
CA GLY A 69 -11.09 12.67 0.79
C GLY A 69 -11.38 14.04 0.18
N GLU A 70 -10.33 14.77 -0.12
CA GLU A 70 -10.42 16.09 -0.72
C GLU A 70 -10.74 15.98 -2.21
N GLU A 71 -11.81 16.65 -2.66
CA GLU A 71 -12.20 16.73 -4.08
C GLU A 71 -12.47 15.36 -4.76
N VAL A 72 -12.76 14.32 -3.97
CA VAL A 72 -13.00 12.96 -4.52
C VAL A 72 -14.38 12.80 -5.16
N ALA A 73 -15.37 13.61 -4.76
CA ALA A 73 -16.75 13.53 -5.22
C ALA A 73 -17.03 14.47 -6.41
N GLU A 74 -17.31 15.74 -6.17
CA GLU A 74 -17.76 16.68 -7.19
C GLU A 74 -16.68 16.95 -8.26
N TYR A 75 -15.45 17.14 -7.84
CA TYR A 75 -14.32 17.35 -8.74
C TYR A 75 -13.78 16.04 -9.36
N GLN A 76 -14.20 14.87 -8.87
CA GLN A 76 -13.83 13.54 -9.34
C GLN A 76 -12.33 13.23 -9.17
N GLY A 77 -11.73 13.74 -8.10
CA GLY A 77 -10.33 13.61 -7.76
C GLY A 77 -9.41 14.56 -8.52
N ALA A 78 -8.33 15.01 -7.88
CA ALA A 78 -7.32 15.87 -8.51
C ALA A 78 -6.70 15.19 -9.75
N TYR A 79 -6.54 13.88 -9.70
CA TYR A 79 -5.97 13.06 -10.77
C TYR A 79 -7.02 12.23 -11.54
N LYS A 80 -8.31 12.48 -11.30
CA LYS A 80 -9.44 11.80 -11.93
C LYS A 80 -9.51 10.28 -11.68
N VAL A 81 -8.98 9.84 -10.55
CA VAL A 81 -9.03 8.42 -10.14
C VAL A 81 -10.44 8.03 -9.67
N THR A 82 -11.24 9.00 -9.19
CA THR A 82 -12.60 8.77 -8.70
C THR A 82 -13.69 9.17 -9.71
N GLN A 83 -13.31 9.34 -10.97
CA GLN A 83 -14.23 9.77 -12.01
C GLN A 83 -15.44 8.85 -12.15
N GLY A 84 -16.65 9.44 -12.07
CA GLY A 84 -17.93 8.72 -12.21
C GLY A 84 -18.43 8.05 -10.94
N LEU A 85 -17.62 7.94 -9.87
CA LEU A 85 -18.03 7.23 -8.65
C LEU A 85 -19.20 7.94 -7.93
N LEU A 86 -19.18 9.29 -7.87
CA LEU A 86 -20.28 10.04 -7.26
C LEU A 86 -21.62 9.78 -7.96
N GLN A 87 -21.60 9.76 -9.30
CA GLN A 87 -22.80 9.54 -10.11
C GLN A 87 -23.37 8.13 -9.91
N GLU A 88 -22.51 7.14 -9.69
CA GLU A 88 -22.94 5.75 -9.50
C GLU A 88 -23.38 5.46 -8.07
N PHE A 89 -22.62 5.92 -7.06
CA PHE A 89 -22.82 5.51 -5.67
C PHE A 89 -23.46 6.57 -4.77
N GLY A 90 -23.56 7.82 -5.24
CA GLY A 90 -24.16 8.93 -4.52
C GLY A 90 -23.29 9.49 -3.38
N ALA A 91 -23.70 10.66 -2.88
CA ALA A 91 -22.95 11.45 -1.91
C ALA A 91 -22.82 10.81 -0.51
N ARG A 92 -23.54 9.74 -0.23
CA ARG A 92 -23.40 8.99 1.03
C ARG A 92 -22.20 8.03 1.01
N ARG A 93 -21.71 7.69 -0.17
CA ARG A 93 -20.60 6.73 -0.36
C ARG A 93 -19.38 7.31 -1.08
N VAL A 94 -19.51 8.51 -1.65
CA VAL A 94 -18.40 9.29 -2.23
C VAL A 94 -18.47 10.68 -1.63
N ILE A 95 -17.54 10.97 -0.70
CA ILE A 95 -17.68 12.08 0.25
C ILE A 95 -16.50 13.03 0.11
N ASP A 96 -16.80 14.27 -0.29
CA ASP A 96 -15.83 15.35 -0.20
C ASP A 96 -15.62 15.77 1.25
N THR A 97 -14.37 15.95 1.66
CA THR A 97 -14.00 16.43 2.99
C THR A 97 -13.37 17.83 2.92
N PRO A 98 -13.46 18.61 3.99
CA PRO A 98 -12.60 19.79 4.13
C PRO A 98 -11.12 19.38 4.09
N ILE A 99 -10.25 20.33 3.76
CA ILE A 99 -8.78 20.14 3.86
C ILE A 99 -8.38 20.04 5.34
N THR A 100 -8.35 18.83 5.85
CA THR A 100 -8.09 18.53 7.27
C THR A 100 -7.62 17.07 7.38
N GLU A 101 -6.46 16.72 6.87
CA GLU A 101 -6.00 15.33 6.74
C GLU A 101 -6.04 14.58 8.08
N HIS A 102 -5.66 15.24 9.18
CA HIS A 102 -5.80 14.66 10.52
C HIS A 102 -7.27 14.37 10.85
N GLY A 103 -8.15 15.30 10.55
CA GLY A 103 -9.58 15.20 10.86
C GLY A 103 -10.27 14.11 10.05
N PHE A 104 -10.17 14.15 8.72
CA PHE A 104 -10.88 13.16 7.89
C PHE A 104 -10.28 11.75 7.99
N ALA A 105 -8.95 11.63 8.16
CA ALA A 105 -8.35 10.32 8.43
C ALA A 105 -8.86 9.74 9.76
N GLY A 106 -8.96 10.57 10.81
CA GLY A 106 -9.53 10.16 12.09
C GLY A 106 -11.00 9.72 12.00
N VAL A 107 -11.81 10.45 11.21
CA VAL A 107 -13.20 10.03 10.92
C VAL A 107 -13.23 8.69 10.19
N GLY A 108 -12.37 8.50 9.18
CA GLY A 108 -12.23 7.23 8.48
C GLY A 108 -11.84 6.09 9.42
N VAL A 109 -10.85 6.30 10.30
CA VAL A 109 -10.44 5.32 11.31
C VAL A 109 -11.60 4.96 12.24
N GLY A 110 -12.32 5.95 12.76
CA GLY A 110 -13.49 5.72 13.59
C GLY A 110 -14.60 4.94 12.88
N ALA A 111 -14.85 5.26 11.61
CA ALA A 111 -15.82 4.54 10.78
C ALA A 111 -15.40 3.07 10.56
N ALA A 112 -14.11 2.80 10.34
CA ALA A 112 -13.58 1.44 10.21
C ALA A 112 -13.71 0.66 11.53
N MET A 113 -13.43 1.29 12.67
CA MET A 113 -13.63 0.68 14.00
C MET A 113 -15.11 0.39 14.29
N ALA A 114 -16.03 1.12 13.66
CA ALA A 114 -17.48 0.89 13.73
C ALA A 114 -17.99 -0.16 12.72
N GLY A 115 -17.10 -0.77 11.92
CA GLY A 115 -17.41 -1.87 11.01
C GLY A 115 -17.60 -1.48 9.55
N LEU A 116 -17.46 -0.19 9.19
CA LEU A 116 -17.43 0.25 7.80
C LEU A 116 -16.04 0.00 7.17
N LYS A 117 -15.95 0.18 5.87
CA LYS A 117 -14.71 -0.04 5.10
C LYS A 117 -14.34 1.21 4.27
N PRO A 118 -13.79 2.23 4.92
CA PRO A 118 -13.42 3.45 4.23
C PRO A 118 -12.17 3.29 3.36
N ILE A 119 -12.24 3.91 2.18
CA ILE A 119 -11.09 4.24 1.36
C ILE A 119 -10.83 5.72 1.59
N VAL A 120 -9.76 6.05 2.31
CA VAL A 120 -9.35 7.42 2.58
C VAL A 120 -8.33 7.85 1.55
N GLU A 121 -8.67 8.82 0.71
CA GLU A 121 -7.77 9.39 -0.28
C GLU A 121 -7.07 10.61 0.30
N PHE A 122 -5.74 10.58 0.31
CA PHE A 122 -4.93 11.78 0.42
C PHE A 122 -4.61 12.31 -0.98
N MET A 123 -4.77 13.61 -1.19
CA MET A 123 -4.44 14.22 -2.49
C MET A 123 -2.97 13.95 -2.86
N THR A 124 -2.10 13.89 -1.87
CA THR A 124 -0.75 13.34 -1.95
C THR A 124 -0.29 12.85 -0.57
N TRP A 125 0.51 11.80 -0.53
CA TRP A 125 1.11 11.29 0.71
C TRP A 125 1.97 12.32 1.44
N ASN A 126 2.44 13.34 0.77
CA ASN A 126 3.14 14.45 1.40
C ASN A 126 2.30 15.11 2.49
N PHE A 127 1.00 15.27 2.30
CA PHE A 127 0.09 15.86 3.28
C PHE A 127 -0.51 14.85 4.25
N ALA A 128 -0.41 13.55 3.96
CA ALA A 128 -0.73 12.51 4.93
C ALA A 128 0.15 12.58 6.20
N MET A 129 1.27 13.30 6.16
CA MET A 129 2.07 13.61 7.35
C MET A 129 1.25 14.28 8.45
N GLN A 130 0.25 15.10 8.12
CA GLN A 130 -0.64 15.70 9.10
C GLN A 130 -1.53 14.68 9.80
N ALA A 131 -1.81 13.56 9.14
CA ALA A 131 -2.63 12.46 9.65
C ALA A 131 -1.81 11.27 10.21
N ILE A 132 -0.50 11.40 10.33
CA ILE A 132 0.39 10.28 10.67
C ILE A 132 0.01 9.61 12.00
N ASP A 133 -0.46 10.37 12.99
CA ASP A 133 -0.93 9.83 14.26
C ASP A 133 -2.16 8.93 14.07
N GLN A 134 -3.12 9.32 13.24
CA GLN A 134 -4.30 8.52 12.96
C GLN A 134 -3.96 7.21 12.26
N ILE A 135 -2.96 7.22 11.38
CA ILE A 135 -2.49 6.03 10.66
C ILE A 135 -1.72 5.10 11.62
N ILE A 136 -0.74 5.65 12.34
CA ILE A 136 0.24 4.86 13.13
C ILE A 136 -0.29 4.48 14.50
N ASN A 137 -0.87 5.41 15.24
CA ASN A 137 -1.35 5.14 16.59
C ASN A 137 -2.79 4.62 16.61
N SER A 138 -3.69 5.27 15.88
CA SER A 138 -5.09 4.88 15.90
C SER A 138 -5.36 3.64 15.04
N ALA A 139 -5.07 3.65 13.74
CA ALA A 139 -5.39 2.51 12.87
C ALA A 139 -4.50 1.29 13.15
N ALA A 140 -3.17 1.46 13.13
CA ALA A 140 -2.25 0.32 13.18
C ALA A 140 -2.23 -0.41 14.54
N LYS A 141 -2.41 0.30 15.65
CA LYS A 141 -2.15 -0.25 16.99
C LYS A 141 -3.40 -0.61 17.80
N THR A 142 -4.57 -0.11 17.43
CA THR A 142 -5.78 -0.30 18.25
C THR A 142 -6.19 -1.77 18.35
N LEU A 143 -6.03 -2.57 17.31
CA LEU A 143 -6.31 -4.00 17.38
C LEU A 143 -5.48 -4.68 18.49
N TYR A 144 -4.19 -4.39 18.56
CA TYR A 144 -3.31 -4.90 19.62
C TYR A 144 -3.71 -4.35 20.99
N MET A 145 -3.91 -3.04 21.11
CA MET A 145 -4.23 -2.37 22.37
C MET A 145 -5.60 -2.78 22.93
N SER A 146 -6.54 -3.16 22.08
CA SER A 146 -7.85 -3.66 22.49
C SER A 146 -7.88 -5.18 22.78
N GLY A 147 -6.74 -5.86 22.73
CA GLY A 147 -6.67 -7.31 22.88
C GLY A 147 -7.39 -8.07 21.76
N GLY A 148 -7.36 -7.54 20.55
CA GLY A 148 -7.97 -8.16 19.38
C GLY A 148 -9.47 -7.87 19.18
N GLN A 149 -10.06 -6.99 20.00
CA GLN A 149 -11.51 -6.73 19.97
C GLN A 149 -11.92 -5.67 18.95
N MET A 150 -11.05 -4.71 18.63
CA MET A 150 -11.37 -3.58 17.75
C MET A 150 -10.49 -3.60 16.50
N GLY A 151 -11.04 -4.10 15.40
CA GLY A 151 -10.40 -4.09 14.09
C GLY A 151 -10.48 -2.73 13.40
N CYS A 152 -9.70 -2.56 12.33
CA CYS A 152 -9.72 -1.34 11.51
C CYS A 152 -9.46 -1.71 10.05
N SER A 153 -10.52 -2.09 9.33
CA SER A 153 -10.46 -2.39 7.89
C SER A 153 -10.53 -1.08 7.12
N ILE A 154 -9.38 -0.51 6.77
CA ILE A 154 -9.26 0.79 6.12
C ILE A 154 -8.14 0.77 5.07
N VAL A 155 -8.35 1.47 3.97
CA VAL A 155 -7.31 1.74 2.97
C VAL A 155 -7.00 3.23 2.98
N PHE A 156 -5.75 3.56 3.20
CA PHE A 156 -5.22 4.90 2.95
C PHE A 156 -4.50 4.89 1.61
N ARG A 157 -4.92 5.72 0.66
CA ARG A 157 -4.35 5.75 -0.70
C ARG A 157 -4.07 7.17 -1.18
N GLY A 158 -3.26 7.26 -2.20
CA GLY A 158 -2.91 8.52 -2.87
C GLY A 158 -1.54 8.46 -3.54
N PRO A 159 -1.17 9.46 -4.34
CA PRO A 159 0.13 9.53 -5.00
C PRO A 159 1.27 9.73 -3.99
N ASN A 160 2.37 9.02 -4.22
CA ASN A 160 3.58 8.98 -3.42
C ASN A 160 4.81 9.04 -4.33
N GLY A 161 5.90 9.59 -3.85
CA GLY A 161 7.15 9.68 -4.59
C GLY A 161 7.24 10.91 -5.48
N ALA A 162 8.17 10.87 -6.42
CA ALA A 162 8.40 11.97 -7.36
C ALA A 162 7.17 12.24 -8.22
N ALA A 163 6.84 13.52 -8.38
CA ALA A 163 5.69 13.98 -9.11
C ALA A 163 6.09 14.94 -10.27
N ALA A 164 5.10 15.42 -11.01
CA ALA A 164 5.31 16.22 -12.21
C ALA A 164 5.61 17.68 -11.89
N ARG A 165 6.85 18.02 -11.52
CA ARG A 165 7.37 19.40 -11.40
C ARG A 165 6.70 20.24 -10.30
N VAL A 166 6.32 19.63 -9.19
CA VAL A 166 5.63 20.28 -8.06
C VAL A 166 6.54 20.57 -6.87
N ALA A 167 7.84 20.38 -7.03
CA ALA A 167 8.89 20.69 -6.06
C ALA A 167 8.84 19.84 -4.76
N ALA A 168 9.58 20.27 -3.75
CA ALA A 168 9.95 19.45 -2.60
C ALA A 168 8.77 18.91 -1.78
N GLN A 169 7.77 19.74 -1.49
CA GLN A 169 6.64 19.35 -0.65
C GLN A 169 5.67 18.36 -1.32
N HIS A 170 5.84 18.06 -2.60
CA HIS A 170 4.97 17.16 -3.37
C HIS A 170 5.74 16.02 -4.04
N SER A 171 6.98 15.75 -3.63
CA SER A 171 7.87 14.79 -4.31
C SER A 171 8.60 13.86 -3.34
N GLN A 172 8.01 13.59 -2.18
CA GLN A 172 8.60 12.74 -1.14
C GLN A 172 8.05 11.31 -1.25
N ASP A 173 8.86 10.33 -0.86
CA ASP A 173 8.46 8.93 -0.78
C ASP A 173 8.41 8.46 0.68
N TYR A 174 7.27 7.95 1.08
CA TYR A 174 7.00 7.53 2.45
C TYR A 174 6.99 6.02 2.67
N ALA A 175 7.38 5.23 1.66
CA ALA A 175 7.38 3.77 1.77
C ALA A 175 8.17 3.29 3.00
N ALA A 176 9.36 3.84 3.23
CA ALA A 176 10.20 3.48 4.37
C ALA A 176 9.59 3.86 5.72
N TRP A 177 8.84 4.98 5.78
CA TRP A 177 8.25 5.45 7.03
C TRP A 177 7.14 4.54 7.53
N TYR A 178 6.25 4.12 6.63
CA TYR A 178 5.11 3.29 7.01
C TYR A 178 5.44 1.80 7.07
N SER A 179 6.39 1.31 6.26
CA SER A 179 6.72 -0.11 6.20
C SER A 179 7.36 -0.65 7.49
N GLN A 180 7.90 0.21 8.34
CA GLN A 180 8.47 -0.19 9.64
C GLN A 180 7.43 -0.30 10.77
N ILE A 181 6.17 0.07 10.52
CA ILE A 181 5.14 0.15 11.56
C ILE A 181 4.40 -1.18 11.68
N PRO A 182 4.52 -1.90 12.83
CA PRO A 182 3.72 -3.09 13.07
C PRO A 182 2.22 -2.77 13.04
N GLY A 183 1.45 -3.61 12.37
CA GLY A 183 0.00 -3.44 12.22
C GLY A 183 -0.42 -2.75 10.92
N LEU A 184 0.51 -2.23 10.11
CA LEU A 184 0.25 -1.73 8.77
C LEU A 184 0.72 -2.73 7.71
N LYS A 185 -0.05 -2.85 6.64
CA LYS A 185 0.40 -3.42 5.36
C LYS A 185 0.70 -2.27 4.42
N VAL A 186 1.86 -2.30 3.76
CA VAL A 186 2.29 -1.24 2.84
C VAL A 186 2.45 -1.84 1.45
N ILE A 187 1.78 -1.25 0.47
CA ILE A 187 1.74 -1.71 -0.91
C ILE A 187 2.17 -0.58 -1.82
N ALA A 188 3.04 -0.87 -2.79
CA ALA A 188 3.50 0.08 -3.80
C ALA A 188 3.52 -0.61 -5.18
N PRO A 189 2.37 -0.68 -5.89
CA PRO A 189 2.22 -1.42 -7.13
C PRO A 189 2.86 -0.73 -8.33
N TYR A 190 3.00 -1.47 -9.43
CA TYR A 190 3.56 -0.95 -10.68
C TYR A 190 2.64 -1.12 -11.89
N SER A 191 2.20 -2.34 -12.22
CA SER A 191 1.38 -2.58 -13.42
C SER A 191 -0.10 -2.26 -13.20
N ALA A 192 -0.85 -1.99 -14.27
CA ALA A 192 -2.30 -1.74 -14.19
C ALA A 192 -3.05 -2.92 -13.53
N ALA A 193 -2.65 -4.16 -13.83
CA ALA A 193 -3.21 -5.35 -13.19
C ALA A 193 -2.90 -5.40 -11.69
N ASP A 194 -1.65 -5.09 -11.29
CA ASP A 194 -1.28 -5.04 -9.88
C ASP A 194 -2.06 -3.94 -9.13
N TYR A 195 -2.19 -2.75 -9.72
CA TYR A 195 -3.00 -1.67 -9.14
C TYR A 195 -4.44 -2.10 -8.90
N LYS A 196 -5.08 -2.73 -9.88
CA LYS A 196 -6.46 -3.23 -9.75
C LYS A 196 -6.57 -4.33 -8.71
N GLY A 197 -5.78 -5.38 -8.86
CA GLY A 197 -5.88 -6.59 -8.04
C GLY A 197 -5.46 -6.37 -6.59
N LEU A 198 -4.40 -5.60 -6.36
CA LEU A 198 -3.92 -5.28 -5.00
C LEU A 198 -4.83 -4.29 -4.28
N LEU A 199 -5.44 -3.29 -4.98
CA LEU A 199 -6.39 -2.40 -4.34
C LEU A 199 -7.65 -3.14 -3.89
N LYS A 200 -8.17 -4.06 -4.71
CA LYS A 200 -9.28 -4.94 -4.29
C LYS A 200 -8.89 -5.79 -3.08
N ALA A 201 -7.69 -6.37 -3.07
CA ALA A 201 -7.18 -7.12 -1.93
C ALA A 201 -7.08 -6.24 -0.67
N ALA A 202 -6.60 -4.99 -0.81
CA ALA A 202 -6.48 -4.03 0.28
C ALA A 202 -7.85 -3.66 0.87
N ILE A 203 -8.86 -3.42 0.04
CA ILE A 203 -10.23 -3.09 0.50
C ILE A 203 -10.86 -4.27 1.25
N ARG A 204 -10.51 -5.49 0.88
CA ARG A 204 -11.01 -6.73 1.53
C ARG A 204 -10.23 -7.09 2.80
N ASP A 205 -9.07 -6.49 3.02
CA ASP A 205 -8.23 -6.82 4.18
C ASP A 205 -8.86 -6.30 5.49
N PRO A 206 -8.90 -7.13 6.54
CA PRO A 206 -9.45 -6.69 7.83
C PRO A 206 -8.53 -5.74 8.61
N ASN A 207 -7.32 -5.48 8.10
CA ASN A 207 -6.32 -4.63 8.73
C ASN A 207 -6.08 -3.35 7.92
N PRO A 208 -5.48 -2.31 8.53
CA PRO A 208 -5.18 -1.08 7.80
C PRO A 208 -4.10 -1.30 6.73
N VAL A 209 -4.38 -0.78 5.55
CA VAL A 209 -3.47 -0.85 4.40
C VAL A 209 -3.08 0.56 3.95
N VAL A 210 -1.79 0.79 3.83
CA VAL A 210 -1.19 1.97 3.20
C VAL A 210 -0.90 1.60 1.74
N PHE A 211 -1.61 2.24 0.82
CA PHE A 211 -1.53 1.96 -0.62
C PHE A 211 -0.87 3.14 -1.33
N LEU A 212 0.42 3.00 -1.61
CA LEU A 212 1.27 4.06 -2.17
C LEU A 212 1.22 4.02 -3.70
N GLU A 213 0.53 4.98 -4.28
CA GLU A 213 0.45 5.14 -5.73
C GLU A 213 1.57 6.05 -6.24
N ASN A 214 1.74 6.14 -7.56
CA ASN A 214 2.69 7.06 -8.14
C ASN A 214 2.02 7.89 -9.23
N GLU A 215 2.06 9.22 -9.10
CA GLU A 215 1.43 10.16 -10.02
C GLU A 215 1.89 9.96 -11.46
N MET A 216 3.19 9.74 -11.65
CA MET A 216 3.77 9.57 -12.99
C MET A 216 3.29 8.29 -13.69
N LEU A 217 2.80 7.32 -12.94
CA LEU A 217 2.29 6.07 -13.48
C LEU A 217 0.80 6.14 -13.86
N TYR A 218 0.02 7.10 -13.40
CA TYR A 218 -1.44 7.14 -13.62
C TYR A 218 -1.87 7.07 -15.10
N GLY A 219 -1.06 7.61 -15.99
CA GLY A 219 -1.28 7.56 -17.45
C GLY A 219 -0.69 6.34 -18.13
N HIS A 220 0.09 5.50 -17.45
CA HIS A 220 0.64 4.29 -18.03
C HIS A 220 -0.47 3.27 -18.28
N THR A 221 -0.42 2.63 -19.42
CA THR A 221 -1.36 1.58 -19.81
C THR A 221 -0.75 0.21 -19.59
N GLY A 222 -1.62 -0.76 -19.32
CA GLY A 222 -1.24 -2.16 -19.21
C GLY A 222 -2.43 -3.08 -19.37
N GLU A 223 -2.14 -4.34 -19.60
CA GLU A 223 -3.16 -5.38 -19.71
C GLU A 223 -3.71 -5.75 -18.33
N VAL A 224 -5.03 -5.80 -18.22
CA VAL A 224 -5.77 -6.16 -17.03
C VAL A 224 -6.74 -7.30 -17.38
N PRO A 225 -6.75 -8.43 -16.65
CA PRO A 225 -7.67 -9.51 -16.94
C PRO A 225 -9.11 -9.10 -16.61
N LYS A 226 -10.03 -9.38 -17.53
CA LYS A 226 -11.46 -9.12 -17.38
C LYS A 226 -12.11 -10.28 -16.60
N LEU A 227 -11.74 -10.39 -15.35
CA LEU A 227 -12.30 -11.39 -14.42
C LEU A 227 -13.08 -10.68 -13.32
N PRO A 228 -14.33 -11.13 -13.02
CA PRO A 228 -15.17 -10.47 -12.01
C PRO A 228 -14.53 -10.40 -10.62
N ASP A 229 -13.68 -11.35 -10.28
CA ASP A 229 -13.05 -11.47 -8.97
C ASP A 229 -11.51 -11.48 -9.04
N PHE A 230 -10.93 -10.76 -9.99
CA PHE A 230 -9.48 -10.64 -10.10
C PHE A 230 -8.91 -9.91 -8.87
N VAL A 231 -8.12 -10.63 -8.07
CA VAL A 231 -7.46 -10.15 -6.85
C VAL A 231 -6.01 -10.63 -6.85
N VAL A 232 -5.08 -9.74 -6.54
CA VAL A 232 -3.67 -10.08 -6.36
C VAL A 232 -3.36 -10.22 -4.86
N PRO A 233 -2.72 -11.31 -4.41
CA PRO A 233 -2.43 -11.52 -3.00
C PRO A 233 -1.39 -10.53 -2.49
N ILE A 234 -1.67 -9.93 -1.32
CA ILE A 234 -0.73 -9.04 -0.61
C ILE A 234 0.42 -9.88 -0.02
N GLY A 235 1.63 -9.31 -0.01
CA GLY A 235 2.81 -9.92 0.61
C GLY A 235 3.58 -10.88 -0.30
N LYS A 236 3.29 -10.85 -1.60
CA LYS A 236 4.00 -11.62 -2.61
C LYS A 236 4.72 -10.71 -3.60
N ALA A 237 5.97 -11.04 -3.90
CA ALA A 237 6.67 -10.45 -5.03
C ALA A 237 6.37 -11.27 -6.30
N ARG A 238 6.44 -10.62 -7.44
CA ARG A 238 6.29 -11.25 -8.76
C ARG A 238 7.59 -11.13 -9.54
N ILE A 239 7.96 -12.19 -10.25
CA ILE A 239 9.04 -12.12 -11.24
C ILE A 239 8.44 -11.48 -12.51
N ALA A 240 8.79 -10.20 -12.73
CA ALA A 240 8.35 -9.46 -13.90
C ALA A 240 9.17 -9.82 -15.16
N ARG A 241 10.41 -10.24 -14.97
CA ARG A 241 11.32 -10.71 -16.02
C ARG A 241 12.21 -11.81 -15.44
N ALA A 242 12.26 -12.95 -16.07
CA ALA A 242 13.17 -14.02 -15.71
C ALA A 242 14.61 -13.67 -16.10
N GLY A 243 15.58 -14.08 -15.30
CA GLY A 243 17.02 -13.92 -15.53
C GLY A 243 17.81 -14.92 -14.70
N LYS A 244 19.14 -14.94 -14.87
CA LYS A 244 20.00 -15.92 -14.18
C LYS A 244 21.32 -15.34 -13.67
N ASP A 245 21.72 -14.13 -14.10
CA ASP A 245 23.03 -13.58 -13.81
C ASP A 245 23.01 -12.59 -12.63
N VAL A 246 21.92 -11.81 -12.51
CA VAL A 246 21.71 -10.85 -11.42
C VAL A 246 20.22 -10.67 -11.17
N THR A 247 19.82 -10.42 -9.91
CA THR A 247 18.43 -10.11 -9.54
C THR A 247 18.30 -8.64 -9.16
N ILE A 248 17.35 -7.93 -9.77
CA ILE A 248 16.99 -6.54 -9.46
C ILE A 248 15.64 -6.54 -8.75
N VAL A 249 15.60 -6.11 -7.49
CA VAL A 249 14.37 -5.98 -6.72
C VAL A 249 13.92 -4.53 -6.72
N SER A 250 12.68 -4.27 -7.12
CA SER A 250 12.15 -2.91 -7.19
C SER A 250 10.63 -2.87 -7.01
N TRP A 251 10.06 -1.67 -6.86
CA TRP A 251 8.64 -1.43 -6.73
C TRP A 251 8.24 -0.08 -7.33
N ALA A 252 6.95 0.14 -7.51
CA ALA A 252 6.37 1.39 -8.05
C ALA A 252 7.13 1.89 -9.28
N MET A 253 7.42 3.19 -9.37
CA MET A 253 8.16 3.80 -10.49
C MET A 253 9.56 3.21 -10.69
N GLY A 254 10.20 2.68 -9.62
CA GLY A 254 11.48 1.99 -9.72
C GLY A 254 11.47 0.80 -10.66
N MET A 255 10.32 0.14 -10.84
CA MET A 255 10.17 -0.95 -11.80
C MET A 255 10.40 -0.51 -13.25
N SER A 256 9.97 0.72 -13.61
CA SER A 256 10.25 1.28 -14.94
C SER A 256 11.75 1.41 -15.22
N TYR A 257 12.53 1.78 -14.20
CA TYR A 257 13.99 1.88 -14.31
C TYR A 257 14.64 0.50 -14.31
N ALA A 258 14.18 -0.41 -13.45
CA ALA A 258 14.70 -1.77 -13.36
C ALA A 258 14.53 -2.55 -14.67
N LEU A 259 13.35 -2.46 -15.30
CA LEU A 259 13.08 -3.11 -16.58
C LEU A 259 13.94 -2.54 -17.70
N LYS A 260 14.08 -1.21 -17.78
CA LYS A 260 14.98 -0.57 -18.75
C LYS A 260 16.44 -0.96 -18.53
N ALA A 261 16.90 -1.00 -17.27
CA ALA A 261 18.25 -1.43 -16.95
C ALA A 261 18.48 -2.88 -17.37
N ALA A 262 17.51 -3.77 -17.16
CA ALA A 262 17.57 -5.15 -17.59
C ALA A 262 17.65 -5.28 -19.13
N ASP A 263 16.97 -4.41 -19.86
CA ASP A 263 17.06 -4.36 -21.33
C ASP A 263 18.45 -3.91 -21.81
N GLU A 264 19.09 -2.96 -21.12
CA GLU A 264 20.46 -2.54 -21.43
C GLU A 264 21.47 -3.64 -21.08
N LEU A 265 21.34 -4.26 -19.91
CA LEU A 265 22.20 -5.38 -19.50
C LEU A 265 22.13 -6.56 -20.47
N ALA A 266 20.96 -6.85 -21.02
CA ALA A 266 20.79 -7.91 -22.01
C ALA A 266 21.61 -7.67 -23.29
N LYS A 267 21.81 -6.41 -23.69
CA LYS A 267 22.68 -6.06 -24.84
C LYS A 267 24.16 -6.37 -24.55
N GLU A 268 24.54 -6.41 -23.30
CA GLU A 268 25.88 -6.79 -22.81
C GLU A 268 26.00 -8.29 -22.50
N GLY A 269 24.96 -9.07 -22.76
CA GLY A 269 24.91 -10.51 -22.51
C GLY A 269 24.63 -10.90 -21.05
N ILE A 270 24.14 -9.96 -20.22
CA ILE A 270 23.78 -10.17 -18.82
C ILE A 270 22.26 -10.33 -18.71
N GLU A 271 21.80 -11.50 -18.25
CA GLU A 271 20.37 -11.79 -18.09
C GLU A 271 19.92 -11.45 -16.67
N ALA A 272 19.34 -10.24 -16.51
CA ALA A 272 18.82 -9.78 -15.23
C ALA A 272 17.41 -10.31 -14.98
N GLU A 273 17.23 -10.94 -13.81
CA GLU A 273 15.91 -11.17 -13.23
C GLU A 273 15.38 -9.87 -12.60
N VAL A 274 14.11 -9.55 -12.77
CA VAL A 274 13.47 -8.37 -12.18
C VAL A 274 12.21 -8.79 -11.43
#